data_c5333b18fc8ec159c34e172b8d1697aa
#
_entry.id   c5333b18fc8ec159c34e172b8d1697aa
#
_cell.length_a   1.000
_cell.length_b   1.000
_cell.length_c   1.000
_cell.angle_alpha   90.00
_cell.angle_beta   90.00
_cell.angle_gamma   90.00
#
_symmetry.space_group_name_H-M   'P 1'
#
loop_
_entity.id
_entity.type
_entity.pdbx_description
1 polymer ?
#
loop_
_entity_poly.entity_id
_entity_poly.type
_entity_poly.pdbx_seq_one_letter_code
_entity_poly.pdbx_strand_id
1 'polypeptide(L)'
;MKRNSFFRTFFLAVLLMAIFASCKKEIRDETPEANLLTISEKSSASGNAMARDAEEELLQSVRRATAKFHSTVQAIEAGHVPDDHCVSVPGLGGMGYHWVNPSLVDPVFDPLKPEAVLYAAGPGGNLRLVALEYIVINVGQPAPMFGDQPFDVGGTPVPVPHWSLHVWLYENNPSGMYVPFNPNISCP
;
A
#
# COMPACT_ATOMS: atom_id res chain seq x y z
N MET A 1 31.84 61.42 -25.24
CA MET A 1 31.30 62.75 -25.56
C MET A 1 30.08 63.03 -24.71
N LYS A 2 30.20 64.08 -23.89
CA LYS A 2 29.21 65.06 -23.42
C LYS A 2 27.92 64.49 -22.74
N ARG A 3 27.79 64.70 -21.39
CA ARG A 3 27.42 65.92 -20.61
C ARG A 3 25.94 66.23 -20.80
N ASN A 4 25.06 66.41 -19.82
CA ASN A 4 24.94 67.24 -18.63
C ASN A 4 23.64 66.85 -17.93
N SER A 5 23.52 66.70 -16.63
CA SER A 5 23.39 67.70 -15.57
C SER A 5 22.26 68.72 -15.76
N PHE A 6 21.33 68.74 -14.81
CA PHE A 6 20.77 69.93 -14.11
C PHE A 6 19.61 69.48 -13.23
N PHE A 7 19.79 69.43 -11.91
CA PHE A 7 19.39 70.39 -10.89
C PHE A 7 17.99 71.00 -11.06
N ARG A 8 17.10 70.68 -10.12
CA ARG A 8 16.49 71.73 -9.28
C ARG A 8 15.56 71.12 -8.19
N THR A 9 16.05 71.38 -6.97
CA THR A 9 15.34 71.54 -5.73
C THR A 9 14.04 72.29 -5.83
N PHE A 10 12.97 71.82 -5.17
CA PHE A 10 11.99 72.72 -4.56
C PHE A 10 11.49 72.12 -3.24
N PHE A 11 11.54 72.93 -2.26
CA PHE A 11 11.23 72.81 -0.84
C PHE A 11 9.72 72.93 -0.56
N LEU A 12 9.34 72.51 0.63
CA LEU A 12 8.16 72.84 1.46
C LEU A 12 6.95 71.93 1.20
N ALA A 13 6.24 71.43 2.16
CA ALA A 13 6.06 71.70 3.58
C ALA A 13 5.25 70.56 4.20
N VAL A 14 5.67 70.14 5.36
CA VAL A 14 4.89 69.74 6.54
C VAL A 14 3.38 69.63 6.42
N LEU A 15 2.84 68.41 6.63
CA LEU A 15 1.64 68.25 7.48
C LEU A 15 1.65 66.86 8.15
N LEU A 16 1.96 66.87 9.44
CA LEU A 16 1.79 65.78 10.37
C LEU A 16 0.27 65.50 10.49
N MET A 17 -0.17 64.34 9.99
CA MET A 17 -1.42 63.72 10.47
C MET A 17 -1.08 62.37 11.05
N ALA A 18 -0.98 62.31 12.36
CA ALA A 18 -0.99 61.07 13.14
C ALA A 18 -2.36 60.43 13.05
N ILE A 19 -2.48 59.39 12.18
CA ILE A 19 -3.64 58.53 12.19
C ILE A 19 -3.30 57.43 13.18
N PHE A 20 -3.86 57.51 14.38
CA PHE A 20 -3.97 56.38 15.31
C PHE A 20 -4.87 55.32 14.68
N ALA A 21 -4.28 54.35 13.99
CA ALA A 21 -4.96 53.10 13.66
C ALA A 21 -5.07 52.31 14.95
N SER A 22 -6.19 52.45 15.65
CA SER A 22 -6.61 51.58 16.72
C SER A 22 -6.80 50.19 16.14
N CYS A 23 -5.84 49.29 16.28
CA CYS A 23 -6.06 47.87 16.10
C CYS A 23 -7.05 47.41 17.15
N LYS A 24 -8.34 47.38 16.80
CA LYS A 24 -9.33 46.59 17.50
C LYS A 24 -8.94 45.12 17.29
N LYS A 25 -8.32 44.55 18.34
CA LYS A 25 -8.17 43.11 18.47
C LYS A 25 -9.56 42.55 18.67
N GLU A 26 -10.18 42.09 17.58
CA GLU A 26 -11.35 41.23 17.67
C GLU A 26 -10.91 39.96 18.38
N ILE A 27 -11.32 39.84 19.64
CA ILE A 27 -11.29 38.58 20.36
C ILE A 27 -12.40 37.78 19.69
N ARG A 28 -12.04 36.91 18.74
CA ARG A 28 -12.92 35.82 18.35
C ARG A 28 -13.10 34.96 19.57
N ASP A 29 -14.30 34.97 20.08
CA ASP A 29 -14.79 34.02 21.06
C ASP A 29 -14.89 32.67 20.33
N GLU A 30 -13.75 31.96 20.24
CA GLU A 30 -13.71 30.59 19.73
C GLU A 30 -14.35 29.72 20.78
N THR A 31 -15.57 29.29 20.52
CA THR A 31 -16.26 28.31 21.34
C THR A 31 -15.37 27.05 21.42
N PRO A 32 -15.24 26.43 22.60
CA PRO A 32 -14.37 25.25 22.80
C PRO A 32 -14.66 24.07 21.88
N GLU A 33 -15.89 23.97 21.35
CA GLU A 33 -16.33 22.91 20.43
C GLU A 33 -15.69 23.01 19.04
N ALA A 34 -15.48 24.20 18.48
CA ALA A 34 -14.87 24.35 17.16
C ALA A 34 -13.39 23.97 17.16
N ASN A 35 -12.68 24.20 18.27
CA ASN A 35 -11.27 23.84 18.39
C ASN A 35 -11.08 22.32 18.58
N LEU A 36 -12.04 21.65 19.23
CA LEU A 36 -11.99 20.20 19.43
C LEU A 36 -12.18 19.44 18.10
N LEU A 37 -13.08 19.91 17.24
CA LEU A 37 -13.31 19.31 15.92
C LEU A 37 -12.11 19.45 14.99
N THR A 38 -11.46 20.61 14.94
CA THR A 38 -10.27 20.84 14.11
C THR A 38 -9.04 20.06 14.56
N ILE A 39 -8.87 19.84 15.86
CA ILE A 39 -7.81 19.00 16.42
C ILE A 39 -8.07 17.53 16.07
N SER A 40 -9.33 17.08 16.17
CA SER A 40 -9.71 15.69 15.84
C SER A 40 -9.49 15.37 14.37
N GLU A 41 -9.88 16.24 13.43
CA GLU A 41 -9.68 16.05 12.00
C GLU A 41 -8.19 16.05 11.62
N LYS A 42 -7.39 16.92 12.20
CA LYS A 42 -5.96 16.99 11.94
C LYS A 42 -5.21 15.77 12.50
N SER A 43 -5.63 15.25 13.65
CA SER A 43 -5.07 14.03 14.25
C SER A 43 -5.41 12.79 13.39
N SER A 44 -6.65 12.68 12.92
CA SER A 44 -7.08 11.57 12.06
C SER A 44 -6.37 11.57 10.70
N ALA A 45 -6.20 12.74 10.09
CA ALA A 45 -5.49 12.87 8.81
C ALA A 45 -4.02 12.49 8.93
N SER A 46 -3.36 12.87 10.03
CA SER A 46 -1.95 12.52 10.29
C SER A 46 -1.79 11.02 10.56
N GLY A 47 -2.70 10.40 11.33
CA GLY A 47 -2.69 8.97 11.58
C GLY A 47 -2.87 8.14 10.31
N ASN A 48 -3.79 8.55 9.44
CA ASN A 48 -4.03 7.89 8.16
C ASN A 48 -2.85 8.03 7.19
N ALA A 49 -2.11 9.14 7.21
CA ALA A 49 -0.92 9.31 6.39
C ALA A 49 0.20 8.38 6.86
N MET A 50 0.48 8.31 8.15
CA MET A 50 1.50 7.43 8.72
C MET A 50 1.20 5.94 8.48
N ALA A 51 -0.07 5.53 8.56
CA ALA A 51 -0.48 4.15 8.28
C ALA A 51 -0.23 3.79 6.81
N ARG A 52 -0.55 4.68 5.87
CA ARG A 52 -0.26 4.47 4.43
C ARG A 52 1.23 4.39 4.14
N ASP A 53 2.03 5.25 4.75
CA ASP A 53 3.49 5.24 4.58
C ASP A 53 4.08 3.91 5.09
N ALA A 54 3.59 3.40 6.22
CA ALA A 54 4.01 2.12 6.79
C ALA A 54 3.59 0.93 5.89
N GLU A 55 2.38 0.95 5.34
CA GLU A 55 1.93 -0.07 4.39
C GLU A 55 2.77 -0.07 3.11
N GLU A 56 3.05 1.10 2.54
CA GLU A 56 3.88 1.22 1.34
C GLU A 56 5.31 0.72 1.60
N GLU A 57 5.90 1.03 2.75
CA GLU A 57 7.23 0.52 3.14
C GLU A 57 7.23 -1.00 3.28
N LEU A 58 6.18 -1.58 3.87
CA LEU A 58 5.99 -3.04 3.96
C LEU A 58 5.92 -3.66 2.56
N LEU A 59 5.05 -3.13 1.69
CA LEU A 59 4.89 -3.62 0.31
C LEU A 59 6.19 -3.52 -0.49
N GLN A 60 6.96 -2.44 -0.35
CA GLN A 60 8.27 -2.31 -0.99
C GLN A 60 9.28 -3.32 -0.47
N SER A 61 9.25 -3.62 0.83
CA SER A 61 10.13 -4.63 1.43
C SER A 61 9.80 -6.02 0.91
N VAL A 62 8.52 -6.36 0.82
CA VAL A 62 8.05 -7.61 0.22
C VAL A 62 8.43 -7.69 -1.26
N ARG A 63 8.24 -6.62 -2.05
CA ARG A 63 8.68 -6.58 -3.47
C ARG A 63 10.17 -6.90 -3.60
N ARG A 64 11.02 -6.28 -2.77
CA ARG A 64 12.47 -6.54 -2.80
C ARG A 64 12.80 -7.99 -2.46
N ALA A 65 12.16 -8.57 -1.46
CA ALA A 65 12.41 -9.94 -1.02
C ALA A 65 11.96 -10.99 -2.06
N THR A 66 10.88 -10.71 -2.80
CA THR A 66 10.22 -11.67 -3.69
C THR A 66 10.46 -11.42 -5.18
N ALA A 67 11.14 -10.33 -5.57
CA ALA A 67 11.48 -10.00 -6.96
C ALA A 67 12.22 -11.12 -7.69
N LYS A 68 13.04 -11.90 -6.98
CA LYS A 68 13.75 -13.06 -7.54
C LYS A 68 12.80 -14.12 -8.12
N PHE A 69 11.57 -14.20 -7.65
CA PHE A 69 10.58 -15.18 -8.09
C PHE A 69 9.93 -14.85 -9.44
N HIS A 70 10.29 -13.72 -10.09
CA HIS A 70 10.03 -13.56 -11.51
C HIS A 70 10.73 -14.63 -12.34
N SER A 71 11.78 -15.25 -11.81
CA SER A 71 12.40 -16.45 -12.34
C SER A 71 11.79 -17.69 -11.67
N THR A 72 11.08 -18.51 -12.44
CA THR A 72 10.55 -19.79 -11.95
C THR A 72 11.65 -20.74 -11.45
N VAL A 73 12.85 -20.67 -12.03
CA VAL A 73 14.01 -21.42 -11.56
C VAL A 73 14.38 -21.03 -10.13
N GLN A 74 14.43 -19.71 -9.83
CA GLN A 74 14.73 -19.24 -8.48
C GLN A 74 13.62 -19.58 -7.47
N ALA A 75 12.36 -19.65 -7.91
CA ALA A 75 11.27 -20.11 -7.06
C ALA A 75 11.46 -21.60 -6.68
N ILE A 76 11.79 -22.44 -7.65
CA ILE A 76 12.09 -23.87 -7.42
C ILE A 76 13.29 -24.04 -6.50
N GLU A 77 14.36 -23.32 -6.74
CA GLU A 77 15.58 -23.35 -5.89
C GLU A 77 15.29 -22.90 -4.45
N ALA A 78 14.31 -22.01 -4.26
CA ALA A 78 13.86 -21.57 -2.95
C ALA A 78 12.90 -22.56 -2.26
N GLY A 79 12.47 -23.63 -2.95
CA GLY A 79 11.62 -24.68 -2.41
C GLY A 79 10.16 -24.60 -2.79
N HIS A 80 9.77 -23.66 -3.66
CA HIS A 80 8.41 -23.62 -4.20
C HIS A 80 8.21 -24.76 -5.22
N VAL A 81 7.15 -25.55 -5.04
CA VAL A 81 6.87 -26.73 -5.85
C VAL A 81 5.97 -26.30 -7.02
N PRO A 82 6.38 -26.55 -8.28
CA PRO A 82 5.55 -26.29 -9.43
C PRO A 82 4.22 -27.04 -9.37
N ASP A 83 3.13 -26.33 -9.65
CA ASP A 83 1.78 -26.87 -9.79
C ASP A 83 1.23 -26.40 -11.13
N ASP A 84 0.62 -27.31 -11.89
CA ASP A 84 -0.01 -27.07 -13.20
C ASP A 84 -1.54 -26.83 -13.09
N HIS A 85 -2.10 -26.88 -11.89
CA HIS A 85 -3.50 -26.57 -11.65
C HIS A 85 -3.74 -25.07 -11.54
N CYS A 86 -4.35 -24.50 -12.60
CA CYS A 86 -4.74 -23.10 -12.60
C CYS A 86 -6.12 -22.94 -11.95
N VAL A 87 -6.21 -22.12 -10.91
CA VAL A 87 -7.45 -21.89 -10.16
C VAL A 87 -8.21 -20.70 -10.77
N SER A 88 -9.48 -20.92 -11.14
CA SER A 88 -10.37 -19.84 -11.58
C SER A 88 -11.84 -20.13 -11.26
N VAL A 89 -12.63 -19.06 -11.14
CA VAL A 89 -14.07 -19.13 -10.93
C VAL A 89 -14.78 -18.25 -11.97
N PRO A 90 -15.77 -18.82 -12.71
CA PRO A 90 -16.53 -18.04 -13.68
C PRO A 90 -17.14 -16.77 -13.06
N GLY A 91 -16.91 -15.63 -13.71
CA GLY A 91 -17.41 -14.32 -13.25
C GLY A 91 -16.55 -13.62 -12.20
N LEU A 92 -15.61 -14.31 -11.54
CA LEU A 92 -14.67 -13.71 -10.59
C LEU A 92 -13.26 -13.53 -11.15
N GLY A 93 -12.90 -14.35 -12.16
CA GLY A 93 -11.54 -14.41 -12.70
C GLY A 93 -10.71 -15.54 -12.12
N GLY A 94 -9.41 -15.43 -12.17
CA GLY A 94 -8.46 -16.45 -11.69
C GLY A 94 -7.61 -16.02 -10.51
N MET A 95 -7.05 -17.01 -9.86
CA MET A 95 -5.94 -16.85 -8.92
C MET A 95 -4.61 -17.18 -9.60
N GLY A 96 -4.64 -18.05 -10.61
CA GLY A 96 -3.45 -18.57 -11.29
C GLY A 96 -2.97 -19.90 -10.71
N TYR A 97 -1.68 -20.19 -10.93
CA TYR A 97 -0.98 -21.40 -10.48
C TYR A 97 -0.31 -21.11 -9.12
N HIS A 98 -0.63 -21.91 -8.11
CA HIS A 98 -0.08 -21.75 -6.75
C HIS A 98 1.15 -22.65 -6.56
N TRP A 99 2.32 -22.07 -6.59
CA TRP A 99 3.54 -22.80 -6.29
C TRP A 99 3.86 -22.63 -4.81
N VAL A 100 3.48 -23.62 -4.02
CA VAL A 100 3.63 -23.61 -2.56
C VAL A 100 5.02 -24.10 -2.16
N ASN A 101 5.62 -23.48 -1.16
CA ASN A 101 6.80 -23.97 -0.47
C ASN A 101 6.36 -24.67 0.84
N PRO A 102 6.31 -26.01 0.89
CA PRO A 102 5.79 -26.72 2.06
C PRO A 102 6.63 -26.50 3.33
N SER A 103 7.89 -26.12 3.21
CA SER A 103 8.76 -25.86 4.35
C SER A 103 8.49 -24.55 5.06
N LEU A 104 7.73 -23.65 4.42
CA LEU A 104 7.31 -22.35 4.99
C LEU A 104 5.91 -22.43 5.61
N VAL A 105 5.11 -23.45 5.28
CA VAL A 105 3.74 -23.60 5.78
C VAL A 105 3.78 -24.02 7.25
N ASP A 106 3.71 -23.03 8.13
CA ASP A 106 3.78 -23.20 9.58
C ASP A 106 2.85 -22.20 10.32
N PRO A 107 2.80 -22.16 11.65
CA PRO A 107 1.97 -21.20 12.38
C PRO A 107 2.54 -19.77 12.48
N VAL A 108 3.69 -19.48 11.86
CA VAL A 108 4.41 -18.20 12.00
C VAL A 108 4.28 -17.38 10.71
N PHE A 109 3.76 -16.19 10.81
CA PHE A 109 3.71 -15.25 9.69
C PHE A 109 5.01 -14.47 9.53
N ASP A 110 5.62 -14.53 8.34
CA ASP A 110 6.78 -13.71 7.94
C ASP A 110 6.44 -13.02 6.59
N PRO A 111 6.20 -11.71 6.55
CA PRO A 111 5.81 -11.01 5.32
C PRO A 111 6.89 -11.08 4.22
N LEU A 112 8.14 -11.39 4.55
CA LEU A 112 9.22 -11.49 3.56
C LEU A 112 9.39 -12.90 2.98
N LYS A 113 8.63 -13.88 3.50
CA LYS A 113 8.70 -15.29 3.10
C LYS A 113 7.33 -15.87 2.81
N PRO A 114 6.68 -15.46 1.71
CA PRO A 114 5.38 -15.99 1.35
C PRO A 114 5.47 -17.51 1.13
N GLU A 115 4.48 -18.22 1.64
CA GLU A 115 4.35 -19.66 1.52
C GLU A 115 4.05 -20.09 0.09
N ALA A 116 3.35 -19.25 -0.68
CA ALA A 116 3.10 -19.49 -2.09
C ALA A 116 3.43 -18.28 -2.96
N VAL A 117 3.92 -18.57 -4.16
CA VAL A 117 4.06 -17.61 -5.27
C VAL A 117 3.08 -17.98 -6.37
N LEU A 118 2.34 -16.99 -6.86
CA LEU A 118 1.28 -17.20 -7.83
C LEU A 118 1.73 -16.77 -9.20
N TYR A 119 1.55 -17.68 -10.16
CA TYR A 119 1.88 -17.44 -11.56
C TYR A 119 0.63 -17.45 -12.43
N ALA A 120 0.70 -16.69 -13.50
CA ALA A 120 -0.30 -16.75 -14.59
C ALA A 120 0.41 -16.94 -15.92
N ALA A 121 -0.35 -17.45 -16.91
CA ALA A 121 0.14 -17.54 -18.28
C ALA A 121 0.47 -16.15 -18.82
N GLY A 122 1.65 -16.00 -19.36
CA GLY A 122 2.12 -14.82 -20.06
C GLY A 122 2.19 -15.03 -21.57
N PRO A 123 2.64 -14.03 -22.33
CA PRO A 123 2.84 -14.15 -23.75
C PRO A 123 3.78 -15.31 -24.10
N GLY A 124 3.39 -16.11 -25.11
CA GLY A 124 4.21 -17.24 -25.55
C GLY A 124 4.21 -18.46 -24.62
N GLY A 125 3.28 -18.54 -23.67
CA GLY A 125 3.15 -19.69 -22.78
C GLY A 125 4.11 -19.67 -21.56
N ASN A 126 4.93 -18.62 -21.42
CA ASN A 126 5.77 -18.46 -20.25
C ASN A 126 4.92 -18.07 -19.03
N LEU A 127 5.33 -18.51 -17.84
CA LEU A 127 4.72 -18.09 -16.59
C LEU A 127 5.26 -16.73 -16.16
N ARG A 128 4.39 -15.87 -15.64
CA ARG A 128 4.73 -14.58 -15.02
C ARG A 128 4.23 -14.55 -13.59
N LEU A 129 5.05 -14.08 -12.68
CA LEU A 129 4.66 -13.84 -11.28
C LEU A 129 3.59 -12.75 -11.24
N VAL A 130 2.48 -13.02 -10.54
CA VAL A 130 1.34 -12.08 -10.46
C VAL A 130 0.99 -11.69 -9.04
N ALA A 131 1.09 -12.64 -8.10
CA ALA A 131 0.73 -12.41 -6.71
C ALA A 131 1.56 -13.30 -5.78
N LEU A 132 1.39 -13.06 -4.50
CA LEU A 132 1.87 -13.89 -3.40
C LEU A 132 0.68 -14.38 -2.60
N GLU A 133 0.81 -15.52 -1.93
CA GLU A 133 -0.13 -15.97 -0.93
C GLU A 133 0.59 -16.36 0.34
N TYR A 134 0.08 -15.86 1.45
CA TYR A 134 0.50 -16.24 2.78
C TYR A 134 -0.45 -17.31 3.33
N ILE A 135 0.12 -18.37 3.92
CA ILE A 135 -0.62 -19.53 4.41
C ILE A 135 -0.11 -19.86 5.82
N VAL A 136 -0.85 -19.46 6.84
CA VAL A 136 -0.44 -19.60 8.25
C VAL A 136 -1.32 -20.61 8.94
N ILE A 137 -0.74 -21.72 9.41
CA ILE A 137 -1.48 -22.81 10.08
C ILE A 137 -2.21 -22.26 11.30
N ASN A 138 -3.52 -22.55 11.39
CA ASN A 138 -4.34 -22.14 12.50
C ASN A 138 -4.22 -23.17 13.65
N VAL A 139 -3.52 -22.79 14.70
CA VAL A 139 -3.38 -23.57 15.95
C VAL A 139 -4.18 -22.93 17.11
N GLY A 140 -5.13 -22.04 16.79
CA GLY A 140 -5.96 -21.33 17.76
C GLY A 140 -5.49 -19.89 18.05
N GLN A 141 -4.46 -19.40 17.37
CA GLN A 141 -4.03 -18.01 17.45
C GLN A 141 -5.01 -17.09 16.70
N PRO A 142 -5.05 -15.78 17.02
CA PRO A 142 -5.77 -14.80 16.23
C PRO A 142 -5.28 -14.78 14.78
N ALA A 143 -6.14 -14.35 13.85
CA ALA A 143 -5.76 -14.12 12.46
C ALA A 143 -4.55 -13.18 12.38
N PRO A 144 -3.49 -13.53 11.62
CA PRO A 144 -2.38 -12.62 11.36
C PRO A 144 -2.85 -11.34 10.66
N MET A 145 -1.98 -10.33 10.70
CA MET A 145 -2.21 -9.04 10.03
C MET A 145 -1.05 -8.75 9.09
N PHE A 146 -1.36 -8.38 7.85
CA PHE A 146 -0.41 -7.81 6.90
C PHE A 146 -0.63 -6.28 6.87
N GLY A 147 0.18 -5.53 7.58
CA GLY A 147 -0.17 -4.16 7.89
C GLY A 147 -1.51 -4.08 8.64
N ASP A 148 -2.47 -3.37 8.07
CA ASP A 148 -3.83 -3.26 8.61
C ASP A 148 -4.81 -4.30 8.02
N GLN A 149 -4.34 -5.18 7.10
CA GLN A 149 -5.17 -6.18 6.44
C GLN A 149 -5.18 -7.49 7.23
N PRO A 150 -6.32 -7.92 7.79
CA PRO A 150 -6.43 -9.23 8.42
C PRO A 150 -6.44 -10.35 7.38
N PHE A 151 -5.96 -11.53 7.77
CA PHE A 151 -6.08 -12.74 6.97
C PHE A 151 -7.49 -13.30 7.04
N ASP A 152 -7.92 -13.94 5.96
CA ASP A 152 -9.15 -14.69 5.88
C ASP A 152 -8.95 -16.16 6.36
N VAL A 153 -10.07 -16.85 6.61
CA VAL A 153 -10.02 -18.30 6.80
C VAL A 153 -9.66 -18.94 5.48
N GLY A 154 -8.56 -19.68 5.47
CA GLY A 154 -8.04 -20.34 4.28
C GLY A 154 -8.88 -21.52 3.81
N GLY A 155 -8.72 -21.87 2.54
CA GLY A 155 -9.42 -22.96 1.87
C GLY A 155 -8.46 -23.99 1.26
N THR A 156 -8.67 -24.36 0.01
CA THR A 156 -7.75 -25.19 -0.76
C THR A 156 -6.55 -24.34 -1.24
N PRO A 157 -5.33 -24.92 -1.44
CA PRO A 157 -5.05 -26.37 -1.48
C PRO A 157 -4.62 -27.00 -0.14
N VAL A 158 -4.43 -26.24 0.92
CA VAL A 158 -3.93 -26.77 2.20
C VAL A 158 -5.05 -27.45 2.97
N PRO A 159 -4.96 -28.76 3.27
CA PRO A 159 -6.07 -29.54 3.82
C PRO A 159 -6.25 -29.41 5.33
N VAL A 160 -5.57 -28.49 5.97
CA VAL A 160 -5.66 -28.23 7.42
C VAL A 160 -6.19 -26.82 7.68
N PRO A 161 -6.81 -26.55 8.84
CA PRO A 161 -7.24 -25.20 9.18
C PRO A 161 -6.08 -24.23 9.13
N HIS A 162 -6.25 -23.14 8.38
CA HIS A 162 -5.22 -22.10 8.23
C HIS A 162 -5.85 -20.74 7.94
N TRP A 163 -5.05 -19.72 8.11
CA TRP A 163 -5.32 -18.37 7.65
C TRP A 163 -4.64 -18.15 6.30
N SER A 164 -5.28 -17.47 5.38
CA SER A 164 -4.64 -17.13 4.10
C SER A 164 -4.88 -15.67 3.70
N LEU A 165 -3.94 -15.13 2.93
CA LEU A 165 -4.05 -13.79 2.35
C LEU A 165 -3.36 -13.77 1.00
N HIS A 166 -4.12 -13.41 -0.06
CA HIS A 166 -3.56 -13.07 -1.37
C HIS A 166 -3.06 -11.63 -1.38
N VAL A 167 -1.91 -11.39 -2.00
CA VAL A 167 -1.37 -10.04 -2.20
C VAL A 167 -0.98 -9.87 -3.67
N TRP A 168 -1.80 -9.13 -4.43
CA TRP A 168 -1.59 -8.85 -5.85
C TRP A 168 -0.54 -7.78 -6.05
N LEU A 169 0.72 -8.16 -5.89
CA LEU A 169 1.84 -7.25 -5.88
C LEU A 169 2.38 -6.93 -7.28
N TYR A 170 2.21 -7.86 -8.23
CA TYR A 170 2.83 -7.82 -9.56
C TYR A 170 1.80 -7.73 -10.71
N GLU A 171 0.53 -7.86 -10.40
CA GLU A 171 -0.59 -7.69 -11.32
C GLU A 171 -1.65 -6.83 -10.66
N ASN A 172 -2.21 -5.86 -11.40
CA ASN A 172 -3.32 -5.07 -10.86
C ASN A 172 -4.57 -5.94 -10.73
N ASN A 173 -5.15 -5.96 -9.53
CA ASN A 173 -6.46 -6.56 -9.30
C ASN A 173 -7.51 -5.45 -9.13
N PRO A 174 -8.41 -5.25 -10.11
CA PRO A 174 -9.44 -4.24 -10.02
C PRO A 174 -10.47 -4.51 -8.90
N SER A 175 -10.54 -5.74 -8.40
CA SER A 175 -11.38 -6.10 -7.26
C SER A 175 -10.76 -5.74 -5.91
N GLY A 176 -9.44 -5.45 -5.88
CA GLY A 176 -8.69 -5.09 -4.68
C GLY A 176 -7.41 -5.90 -4.52
N MET A 177 -6.38 -5.29 -3.93
CA MET A 177 -5.05 -5.89 -3.77
C MET A 177 -5.07 -7.20 -2.99
N TYR A 178 -5.99 -7.33 -2.04
CA TYR A 178 -6.08 -8.47 -1.12
C TYR A 178 -7.24 -9.42 -1.43
N VAL A 179 -8.00 -9.16 -2.51
CA VAL A 179 -9.11 -10.03 -2.93
C VAL A 179 -8.56 -11.27 -3.65
N PRO A 180 -9.00 -12.50 -3.32
CA PRO A 180 -8.40 -13.72 -3.86
C PRO A 180 -8.45 -13.83 -5.38
N PHE A 181 -9.58 -13.52 -6.01
CA PHE A 181 -9.76 -13.63 -7.46
C PHE A 181 -9.49 -12.31 -8.17
N ASN A 182 -8.83 -12.39 -9.33
CA ASN A 182 -8.51 -11.24 -10.17
C ASN A 182 -9.16 -11.43 -11.54
N PRO A 183 -10.07 -10.52 -11.98
CA PRO A 183 -10.70 -10.59 -13.28
C PRO A 183 -9.73 -10.53 -14.47
N ASN A 184 -8.51 -10.01 -14.27
CA ASN A 184 -7.47 -9.93 -15.29
C ASN A 184 -6.70 -11.25 -15.46
N ILE A 185 -6.95 -12.25 -14.62
CA ILE A 185 -6.32 -13.57 -14.69
C ILE A 185 -7.30 -14.55 -15.29
N SER A 186 -6.86 -15.24 -16.35
CA SER A 186 -7.58 -16.34 -16.97
C SER A 186 -6.74 -17.61 -16.92
N CYS A 187 -7.39 -18.73 -16.66
CA CYS A 187 -6.82 -20.06 -16.81
C CYS A 187 -7.08 -20.56 -18.24
N PRO A 188 -6.12 -21.26 -18.87
CA PRO A 188 -6.29 -21.86 -20.21
C PRO A 188 -7.35 -22.96 -20.22
#